data_be9a6323ed7c1bd771fe35c7d2e44fc8
#
_entry.id   be9a6323ed7c1bd771fe35c7d2e44fc8
#
_cell.length_a   1.000
_cell.length_b   1.000
_cell.length_c   1.000
_cell.angle_alpha   90.00
_cell.angle_beta   90.00
_cell.angle_gamma   90.00
#
_symmetry.space_group_name_H-M   'P 1'
#
loop_
_entity.id
_entity.type
_entity.pdbx_description
1 polymer ?
#
loop_
_entity_poly.entity_id
_entity_poly.type
_entity_poly.pdbx_seq_one_letter_code
_entity_poly.pdbx_strand_id
1 'polypeptide(L)'
;VTKSRLFALILTLSLAACGAKERSVPDLKNVEEKLAFSCVYEKAHLPKLDEQADQLYRYARWLYKNQLEKEDPLRYPEMERYYRIATAYGHYKANLDLREMIGRGTAWSADPVKETLDLTQDLIDRGIPGGYYDMGRYLKAGYGVKQDEELANRYYRKAADLGNPEAQYLVGDKLTNLTIAHPGPFAIGNEMKKCAAEQGHGKAAVEYGYHMIYEEKLTEAVSFFQLATKWGDPTAALNLGNGFGRITTENKQRNDLGLQQDDERQRRYLLIMGVLSDYSYAHPSVPELDEIVPLPPAKLPPWDGKIQWLKDHEANIAPPKPSEALLEKLAKAKGLDPKTGRPLGAEHS
;
A
#
# COMPACT_ATOMS: atom_id res chain seq x y z
N VAL A 1 61.26 -33.47 36.73
CA VAL A 1 60.32 -33.83 35.62
C VAL A 1 58.90 -33.90 36.20
N THR A 2 58.13 -32.83 36.12
CA THR A 2 56.74 -32.78 36.59
C THR A 2 55.85 -32.32 35.42
N LYS A 3 55.04 -33.25 34.94
CA LYS A 3 54.02 -32.98 33.87
C LYS A 3 52.81 -32.28 34.48
N SER A 4 52.59 -31.01 34.13
CA SER A 4 51.36 -30.28 34.40
C SER A 4 50.30 -30.65 33.34
N ARG A 5 49.18 -31.23 33.79
CA ARG A 5 48.02 -31.48 32.95
C ARG A 5 47.07 -30.26 33.02
N LEU A 6 47.01 -29.51 31.93
CA LEU A 6 45.97 -28.47 31.73
C LEU A 6 44.64 -29.18 31.41
N PHE A 7 43.68 -29.05 32.32
CA PHE A 7 42.28 -29.40 32.04
C PHE A 7 41.61 -28.21 31.31
N ALA A 8 41.33 -28.36 30.05
CA ALA A 8 40.50 -27.41 29.28
C ALA A 8 39.03 -27.68 29.59
N LEU A 9 38.41 -26.78 30.34
CA LEU A 9 36.97 -26.79 30.60
C LEU A 9 36.27 -26.23 29.35
N ILE A 10 35.68 -27.09 28.51
CA ILE A 10 34.82 -26.68 27.40
C ILE A 10 33.47 -26.33 28.00
N LEU A 11 33.19 -25.03 28.12
CA LEU A 11 31.89 -24.50 28.48
C LEU A 11 31.01 -24.54 27.24
N THR A 12 30.19 -25.57 27.09
CA THR A 12 29.13 -25.62 26.07
C THR A 12 28.00 -24.66 26.47
N LEU A 13 28.01 -23.45 25.94
CA LEU A 13 26.83 -22.59 25.95
C LEU A 13 25.75 -23.24 25.04
N SER A 14 24.80 -23.92 25.66
CA SER A 14 23.55 -24.26 25.01
C SER A 14 22.74 -22.97 24.82
N LEU A 15 22.80 -22.40 23.62
CA LEU A 15 21.84 -21.41 23.15
C LEU A 15 20.48 -22.11 23.12
N ALA A 16 19.70 -21.95 24.17
CA ALA A 16 18.27 -22.21 24.13
C ALA A 16 17.68 -21.13 23.19
N ALA A 17 17.61 -21.42 21.90
CA ALA A 17 16.76 -20.71 20.99
C ALA A 17 15.32 -20.90 21.52
N CYS A 18 14.74 -19.87 22.12
CA CYS A 18 13.30 -19.78 22.32
C CYS A 18 12.68 -19.84 20.92
N GLY A 19 12.39 -21.05 20.45
CA GLY A 19 11.67 -21.28 19.21
C GLY A 19 10.23 -20.81 19.40
N ALA A 20 9.97 -19.58 18.99
CA ALA A 20 8.59 -19.16 18.77
C ALA A 20 7.96 -20.22 17.83
N LYS A 21 6.88 -20.84 18.29
CA LYS A 21 6.21 -21.88 17.53
C LYS A 21 5.64 -21.25 16.27
N GLU A 22 6.25 -21.56 15.12
CA GLU A 22 5.80 -21.07 13.82
C GLU A 22 4.32 -21.42 13.60
N ARG A 23 3.54 -20.44 13.13
CA ARG A 23 2.12 -20.66 12.84
C ARG A 23 1.99 -21.49 11.55
N SER A 24 1.16 -22.53 11.58
CA SER A 24 0.72 -23.23 10.37
C SER A 24 -0.22 -22.33 9.57
N VAL A 25 0.05 -22.17 8.27
CA VAL A 25 -0.78 -21.41 7.32
C VAL A 25 -1.51 -22.39 6.42
N PRO A 26 -2.83 -22.21 6.14
CA PRO A 26 -3.58 -23.06 5.24
C PRO A 26 -2.97 -23.10 3.83
N ASP A 27 -2.86 -24.29 3.26
CA ASP A 27 -2.47 -24.47 1.87
C ASP A 27 -3.66 -24.16 0.94
N LEU A 28 -3.47 -23.19 0.05
CA LEU A 28 -4.46 -22.80 -0.96
C LEU A 28 -4.37 -23.72 -2.21
N LYS A 29 -4.50 -25.03 -2.03
CA LYS A 29 -4.38 -26.04 -3.11
C LYS A 29 -5.30 -25.83 -4.32
N ASN A 30 -6.39 -25.08 -4.13
CA ASN A 30 -7.38 -24.81 -5.18
C ASN A 30 -7.13 -23.49 -5.94
N VAL A 31 -6.06 -22.77 -5.64
CA VAL A 31 -5.62 -21.65 -6.46
C VAL A 31 -4.96 -22.29 -7.69
N GLU A 32 -5.79 -22.53 -8.72
CA GLU A 32 -5.31 -23.14 -9.95
C GLU A 32 -4.21 -22.29 -10.57
N GLU A 33 -3.15 -22.95 -11.01
CA GLU A 33 -2.06 -22.39 -11.83
C GLU A 33 -2.55 -21.96 -13.22
N LYS A 34 -3.87 -21.71 -13.38
CA LYS A 34 -4.44 -21.25 -14.63
C LYS A 34 -3.89 -19.87 -14.93
N LEU A 35 -3.26 -19.74 -16.08
CA LEU A 35 -2.83 -18.46 -16.65
C LEU A 35 -4.03 -17.54 -17.03
N ALA A 36 -5.28 -17.96 -16.78
CA ALA A 36 -6.45 -17.12 -17.01
C ALA A 36 -6.57 -16.04 -15.92
N PHE A 37 -6.81 -14.80 -16.33
CA PHE A 37 -7.09 -13.67 -15.44
C PHE A 37 -8.36 -12.96 -15.89
N SER A 38 -9.16 -12.52 -14.93
CA SER A 38 -10.28 -11.59 -15.16
C SER A 38 -10.11 -10.42 -14.23
N CYS A 39 -10.15 -9.21 -14.74
CA CYS A 39 -10.02 -8.01 -13.93
C CYS A 39 -11.19 -7.91 -12.94
N VAL A 40 -10.86 -7.96 -11.67
CA VAL A 40 -11.78 -7.74 -10.55
C VAL A 40 -11.23 -6.57 -9.73
N TYR A 41 -12.11 -5.73 -9.22
CA TYR A 41 -11.74 -4.60 -8.39
C TYR A 41 -11.92 -4.92 -6.90
N GLU A 42 -10.93 -4.60 -6.09
CA GLU A 42 -10.91 -4.87 -4.64
C GLU A 42 -12.17 -4.36 -3.94
N LYS A 43 -12.68 -3.20 -4.36
CA LYS A 43 -13.89 -2.60 -3.79
C LYS A 43 -15.12 -3.50 -3.80
N ALA A 44 -15.17 -4.50 -4.70
CA ALA A 44 -16.26 -5.47 -4.75
C ALA A 44 -16.25 -6.45 -3.56
N HIS A 45 -15.11 -6.59 -2.88
CA HIS A 45 -14.90 -7.49 -1.75
C HIS A 45 -14.75 -6.75 -0.40
N LEU A 46 -14.76 -5.41 -0.44
CA LEU A 46 -14.62 -4.62 0.79
C LEU A 46 -15.99 -4.43 1.46
N PRO A 47 -16.08 -4.68 2.78
CA PRO A 47 -17.31 -4.46 3.53
C PRO A 47 -17.59 -2.95 3.67
N LYS A 48 -18.88 -2.62 3.84
CA LYS A 48 -19.27 -1.29 4.29
C LYS A 48 -18.69 -1.05 5.70
N LEU A 49 -18.04 0.08 5.87
CA LEU A 49 -17.46 0.47 7.16
C LEU A 49 -18.56 0.97 8.12
N ASP A 50 -18.40 0.68 9.41
CA ASP A 50 -19.17 1.31 10.47
C ASP A 50 -18.81 2.80 10.55
N GLU A 51 -19.79 3.69 10.54
CA GLU A 51 -19.58 5.14 10.48
C GLU A 51 -18.88 5.69 11.74
N GLN A 52 -19.18 5.11 12.92
CA GLN A 52 -18.54 5.52 14.16
C GLN A 52 -17.09 5.03 14.22
N ALA A 53 -16.82 3.80 13.78
CA ALA A 53 -15.46 3.28 13.66
C ALA A 53 -14.65 4.06 12.61
N ASP A 54 -15.24 4.45 11.49
CA ASP A 54 -14.59 5.27 10.47
C ASP A 54 -14.27 6.69 10.98
N GLN A 55 -15.10 7.27 11.86
CA GLN A 55 -14.78 8.53 12.54
C GLN A 55 -13.50 8.41 13.38
N LEU A 56 -13.35 7.30 14.14
CA LEU A 56 -12.14 7.03 14.92
C LEU A 56 -10.92 6.91 14.00
N TYR A 57 -11.06 6.11 12.95
CA TYR A 57 -10.00 5.91 11.98
C TYR A 57 -9.54 7.22 11.34
N ARG A 58 -10.45 8.06 10.87
CA ARG A 58 -10.11 9.33 10.22
C ARG A 58 -9.35 10.26 11.14
N TYR A 59 -9.74 10.33 12.42
CA TYR A 59 -9.03 11.15 13.41
C TYR A 59 -7.62 10.59 13.70
N ALA A 60 -7.50 9.28 13.92
CA ALA A 60 -6.20 8.62 14.11
C ALA A 60 -5.28 8.80 12.88
N ARG A 61 -5.84 8.73 11.68
CA ARG A 61 -5.11 8.94 10.43
C ARG A 61 -4.61 10.37 10.27
N TRP A 62 -5.38 11.36 10.74
CA TRP A 62 -4.93 12.74 10.81
C TRP A 62 -3.79 12.90 11.82
N LEU A 63 -3.87 12.31 13.01
CA LEU A 63 -2.76 12.28 13.96
C LEU A 63 -1.51 11.65 13.34
N TYR A 64 -1.64 10.52 12.64
CA TYR A 64 -0.53 9.85 11.96
C TYR A 64 0.14 10.75 10.92
N LYS A 65 -0.64 11.45 10.09
CA LYS A 65 -0.08 12.38 9.09
C LYS A 65 0.82 13.44 9.74
N ASN A 66 0.44 13.93 10.91
CA ASN A 66 1.23 14.92 11.63
C ASN A 66 2.52 14.36 12.26
N GLN A 67 2.66 12.99 12.33
CA GLN A 67 3.91 12.36 12.75
C GLN A 67 4.96 12.30 11.65
N LEU A 68 4.56 12.40 10.38
CA LEU A 68 5.46 12.22 9.23
C LEU A 68 6.53 13.31 9.13
N GLU A 69 6.20 14.53 9.53
CA GLU A 69 7.14 15.66 9.50
C GLU A 69 7.82 15.88 10.86
N LYS A 70 7.07 15.70 11.95
CA LYS A 70 7.57 15.90 13.31
C LYS A 70 6.97 14.84 14.22
N GLU A 71 7.78 13.86 14.55
CA GLU A 71 7.38 12.78 15.44
C GLU A 71 7.14 13.28 16.87
N ASP A 72 6.00 12.91 17.44
CA ASP A 72 5.64 13.10 18.85
C ASP A 72 5.20 11.76 19.45
N PRO A 73 6.09 11.05 20.16
CA PRO A 73 5.78 9.74 20.75
C PRO A 73 4.60 9.76 21.73
N LEU A 74 4.26 10.91 22.30
CA LEU A 74 3.12 11.05 23.21
C LEU A 74 1.76 10.84 22.50
N ARG A 75 1.75 10.90 21.17
CA ARG A 75 0.54 10.66 20.37
C ARG A 75 0.29 9.19 20.05
N TYR A 76 1.29 8.32 20.14
CA TYR A 76 1.13 6.90 19.79
C TYR A 76 0.07 6.18 20.62
N PRO A 77 -0.06 6.35 21.95
CA PRO A 77 -1.13 5.70 22.72
C PRO A 77 -2.53 6.14 22.29
N GLU A 78 -2.73 7.41 21.93
CA GLU A 78 -4.00 7.92 21.41
C GLU A 78 -4.34 7.29 20.06
N MET A 79 -3.37 7.21 19.14
CA MET A 79 -3.54 6.58 17.82
C MET A 79 -3.82 5.08 17.96
N GLU A 80 -3.05 4.36 18.78
CA GLU A 80 -3.27 2.95 19.09
C GLU A 80 -4.71 2.69 19.57
N ARG A 81 -5.18 3.47 20.52
CA ARG A 81 -6.54 3.35 21.08
C ARG A 81 -7.61 3.45 19.99
N TYR A 82 -7.52 4.44 19.12
CA TYR A 82 -8.48 4.63 18.04
C TYR A 82 -8.43 3.49 17.03
N TYR A 83 -7.22 3.10 16.59
CA TYR A 83 -7.07 2.02 15.63
C TYR A 83 -7.54 0.68 16.18
N ARG A 84 -7.26 0.35 17.46
CA ARG A 84 -7.73 -0.88 18.09
C ARG A 84 -9.25 -0.94 18.14
N ILE A 85 -9.89 0.11 18.60
CA ILE A 85 -11.37 0.16 18.67
C ILE A 85 -11.96 0.05 17.25
N ALA A 86 -11.47 0.81 16.29
CA ALA A 86 -11.97 0.74 14.91
C ALA A 86 -11.76 -0.65 14.29
N THR A 87 -10.60 -1.29 14.52
CA THR A 87 -10.30 -2.65 14.06
C THR A 87 -11.29 -3.67 14.63
N ALA A 88 -11.67 -3.56 15.90
CA ALA A 88 -12.66 -4.44 16.52
C ALA A 88 -14.07 -4.31 15.90
N TYR A 89 -14.37 -3.22 15.21
CA TYR A 89 -15.55 -3.04 14.37
C TYR A 89 -15.34 -3.44 12.92
N GLY A 90 -14.23 -4.11 12.63
CA GLY A 90 -13.94 -4.63 11.31
C GLY A 90 -13.44 -3.59 10.30
N HIS A 91 -12.91 -2.48 10.77
CA HIS A 91 -12.34 -1.45 9.91
C HIS A 91 -10.98 -1.91 9.34
N TYR A 92 -10.98 -2.40 8.10
CA TYR A 92 -9.80 -3.06 7.49
C TYR A 92 -8.59 -2.12 7.34
N LYS A 93 -8.81 -0.81 7.10
CA LYS A 93 -7.70 0.17 7.04
C LYS A 93 -7.10 0.42 8.43
N ALA A 94 -7.94 0.48 9.48
CA ALA A 94 -7.44 0.59 10.85
C ALA A 94 -6.65 -0.65 11.27
N ASN A 95 -7.07 -1.84 10.83
CA ASN A 95 -6.32 -3.08 11.03
C ASN A 95 -4.92 -3.00 10.41
N LEU A 96 -4.79 -2.48 9.18
CA LEU A 96 -3.50 -2.30 8.53
C LEU A 96 -2.59 -1.32 9.30
N ASP A 97 -3.12 -0.13 9.65
CA ASP A 97 -2.36 0.90 10.36
C ASP A 97 -1.96 0.43 11.77
N LEU A 98 -2.84 -0.32 12.46
CA LEU A 98 -2.52 -0.94 13.76
C LEU A 98 -1.37 -1.95 13.65
N ARG A 99 -1.41 -2.83 12.65
CA ARG A 99 -0.31 -3.81 12.43
C ARG A 99 1.02 -3.11 12.12
N GLU A 100 0.97 -2.01 11.38
CA GLU A 100 2.16 -1.20 11.12
C GLU A 100 2.71 -0.59 12.42
N MET A 101 1.87 -0.05 13.29
CA MET A 101 2.28 0.47 14.59
C MET A 101 2.85 -0.62 15.51
N ILE A 102 2.24 -1.82 15.53
CA ILE A 102 2.75 -2.97 16.28
C ILE A 102 4.13 -3.38 15.75
N GLY A 103 4.28 -3.49 14.44
CA GLY A 103 5.54 -3.86 13.78
C GLY A 103 6.68 -2.86 14.03
N ARG A 104 6.35 -1.59 14.22
CA ARG A 104 7.30 -0.51 14.56
C ARG A 104 7.56 -0.38 16.08
N GLY A 105 6.82 -1.10 16.92
CA GLY A 105 6.89 -0.95 18.37
C GLY A 105 6.28 0.36 18.89
N THR A 106 5.46 1.06 18.10
CA THR A 106 4.74 2.30 18.47
C THR A 106 3.33 2.04 19.01
N ALA A 107 2.85 0.82 18.89
CA ALA A 107 1.69 0.29 19.63
C ALA A 107 2.16 -0.88 20.49
N TRP A 108 1.60 -0.99 21.70
CA TRP A 108 1.95 -2.07 22.60
C TRP A 108 1.37 -3.41 22.13
N SER A 109 2.15 -4.48 22.28
CA SER A 109 1.69 -5.85 22.08
C SER A 109 2.51 -6.78 22.96
N ALA A 110 1.86 -7.77 23.62
CA ALA A 110 2.54 -8.80 24.38
C ALA A 110 3.32 -9.76 23.47
N ASP A 111 2.81 -10.00 22.26
CA ASP A 111 3.46 -10.79 21.20
C ASP A 111 3.16 -10.13 19.85
N PRO A 112 4.04 -9.20 19.40
CA PRO A 112 3.84 -8.45 18.17
C PRO A 112 3.66 -9.33 16.92
N VAL A 113 4.39 -10.43 16.83
CA VAL A 113 4.32 -11.35 15.70
C VAL A 113 2.98 -12.07 15.68
N LYS A 114 2.59 -12.65 16.82
CA LYS A 114 1.31 -13.35 16.94
C LYS A 114 0.14 -12.43 16.67
N GLU A 115 0.12 -11.24 17.26
CA GLU A 115 -0.98 -10.28 17.07
C GLU A 115 -1.09 -9.81 15.62
N THR A 116 0.05 -9.52 14.97
CA THR A 116 0.07 -9.18 13.54
C THR A 116 -0.53 -10.28 12.67
N LEU A 117 -0.19 -11.54 12.94
CA LEU A 117 -0.75 -12.68 12.21
C LEU A 117 -2.24 -12.90 12.51
N ASP A 118 -2.69 -12.69 13.75
CA ASP A 118 -4.10 -12.80 14.13
C ASP A 118 -4.95 -11.74 13.41
N LEU A 119 -4.49 -10.50 13.39
CA LEU A 119 -5.14 -9.40 12.70
C LEU A 119 -5.18 -9.62 11.18
N THR A 120 -4.15 -10.24 10.60
CA THR A 120 -4.13 -10.59 9.18
C THR A 120 -5.08 -11.75 8.88
N GLN A 121 -5.15 -12.74 9.77
CA GLN A 121 -6.09 -13.86 9.63
C GLN A 121 -7.54 -13.39 9.71
N ASP A 122 -7.88 -12.42 10.58
CA ASP A 122 -9.23 -11.80 10.61
C ASP A 122 -9.61 -11.22 9.23
N LEU A 123 -8.69 -10.55 8.55
CA LEU A 123 -8.95 -10.03 7.19
C LEU A 123 -9.20 -11.16 6.19
N ILE A 124 -8.42 -12.25 6.26
CA ILE A 124 -8.57 -13.43 5.39
C ILE A 124 -9.93 -14.11 5.63
N ASP A 125 -10.30 -14.34 6.90
CA ASP A 125 -11.55 -15.00 7.30
C ASP A 125 -12.79 -14.20 6.83
N ARG A 126 -12.63 -12.90 6.71
CA ARG A 126 -13.65 -11.97 6.18
C ARG A 126 -13.57 -11.78 4.66
N GLY A 127 -12.67 -12.50 3.96
CA GLY A 127 -12.51 -12.44 2.51
C GLY A 127 -11.92 -11.14 2.00
N ILE A 128 -11.25 -10.34 2.84
CA ILE A 128 -10.64 -9.06 2.45
C ILE A 128 -9.32 -9.33 1.71
N PRO A 129 -9.19 -8.86 0.46
CA PRO A 129 -8.06 -9.21 -0.41
C PRO A 129 -6.69 -8.83 0.15
N GLY A 130 -6.59 -7.69 0.84
CA GLY A 130 -5.35 -7.24 1.49
C GLY A 130 -4.80 -8.22 2.52
N GLY A 131 -5.66 -8.98 3.22
CA GLY A 131 -5.23 -10.02 4.16
C GLY A 131 -4.44 -11.14 3.48
N TYR A 132 -4.87 -11.58 2.31
CA TYR A 132 -4.13 -12.59 1.51
C TYR A 132 -2.80 -12.03 1.01
N TYR A 133 -2.78 -10.78 0.55
CA TYR A 133 -1.53 -10.13 0.12
C TYR A 133 -0.51 -10.07 1.26
N ASP A 134 -0.91 -9.63 2.44
CA ASP A 134 -0.02 -9.53 3.60
C ASP A 134 0.46 -10.89 4.08
N MET A 135 -0.40 -11.92 4.11
CA MET A 135 0.02 -13.29 4.43
C MET A 135 1.05 -13.81 3.43
N GLY A 136 0.90 -13.49 2.13
CA GLY A 136 1.91 -13.78 1.12
C GLY A 136 3.26 -13.13 1.44
N ARG A 137 3.26 -11.87 1.92
CA ARG A 137 4.48 -11.19 2.36
C ARG A 137 5.13 -11.87 3.57
N TYR A 138 4.33 -12.30 4.55
CA TYR A 138 4.83 -12.99 5.74
C TYR A 138 5.42 -14.36 5.40
N LEU A 139 4.77 -15.13 4.53
CA LEU A 139 5.29 -16.40 4.03
C LEU A 139 6.60 -16.22 3.26
N LYS A 140 6.70 -15.20 2.41
CA LYS A 140 7.94 -14.88 1.69
C LYS A 140 9.08 -14.51 2.63
N ALA A 141 8.79 -13.78 3.72
CA ALA A 141 9.77 -13.32 4.68
C ALA A 141 10.08 -14.33 5.79
N GLY A 142 9.22 -15.33 6.04
CA GLY A 142 9.29 -16.19 7.22
C GLY A 142 8.90 -15.44 8.50
N TYR A 143 8.00 -14.46 8.43
CA TYR A 143 7.59 -13.66 9.58
C TYR A 143 6.51 -14.37 10.40
N GLY A 144 6.93 -15.02 11.48
CA GLY A 144 6.06 -15.79 12.39
C GLY A 144 5.41 -17.02 11.78
N VAL A 145 5.77 -17.34 10.55
CA VAL A 145 5.36 -18.52 9.77
C VAL A 145 6.60 -19.12 9.12
N LYS A 146 6.56 -20.41 8.79
CA LYS A 146 7.64 -21.02 8.00
C LYS A 146 7.74 -20.32 6.64
N GLN A 147 8.95 -19.93 6.26
CA GLN A 147 9.20 -19.34 4.95
C GLN A 147 8.83 -20.34 3.85
N ASP A 148 7.97 -19.91 2.93
CA ASP A 148 7.51 -20.74 1.82
C ASP A 148 7.16 -19.82 0.62
N GLU A 149 8.03 -19.79 -0.38
CA GLU A 149 7.86 -18.91 -1.54
C GLU A 149 6.74 -19.42 -2.48
N GLU A 150 6.55 -20.74 -2.59
CA GLU A 150 5.50 -21.30 -3.42
C GLU A 150 4.12 -20.98 -2.84
N LEU A 151 3.95 -21.20 -1.54
CA LEU A 151 2.72 -20.84 -0.85
C LEU A 151 2.50 -19.32 -0.87
N ALA A 152 3.55 -18.49 -0.69
CA ALA A 152 3.45 -17.04 -0.84
C ALA A 152 2.90 -16.63 -2.21
N ASN A 153 3.36 -17.27 -3.29
CA ASN A 153 2.86 -16.99 -4.63
C ASN A 153 1.37 -17.35 -4.79
N ARG A 154 0.90 -18.42 -4.17
CA ARG A 154 -0.53 -18.78 -4.15
C ARG A 154 -1.36 -17.74 -3.41
N TYR A 155 -0.87 -17.22 -2.28
CA TYR A 155 -1.51 -16.15 -1.53
C TYR A 155 -1.56 -14.85 -2.33
N TYR A 156 -0.47 -14.44 -2.98
CA TYR A 156 -0.47 -13.29 -3.88
C TYR A 156 -1.43 -13.46 -5.05
N ARG A 157 -1.46 -14.65 -5.66
CA ARG A 157 -2.40 -14.93 -6.74
C ARG A 157 -3.84 -14.83 -6.26
N LYS A 158 -4.16 -15.40 -5.10
CA LYS A 158 -5.50 -15.31 -4.50
C LYS A 158 -5.91 -13.85 -4.23
N ALA A 159 -5.00 -13.04 -3.70
CA ALA A 159 -5.24 -11.61 -3.50
C ALA A 159 -5.52 -10.88 -4.82
N ALA A 160 -4.73 -11.17 -5.87
CA ALA A 160 -4.90 -10.60 -7.20
C ALA A 160 -6.25 -10.96 -7.84
N ASP A 161 -6.68 -12.22 -7.71
CA ASP A 161 -7.96 -12.72 -8.23
C ASP A 161 -9.16 -12.11 -7.46
N LEU A 162 -8.97 -11.72 -6.20
CA LEU A 162 -9.93 -10.97 -5.40
C LEU A 162 -9.84 -9.45 -5.62
N GLY A 163 -8.97 -9.00 -6.51
CA GLY A 163 -8.89 -7.61 -6.96
C GLY A 163 -7.91 -6.72 -6.20
N ASN A 164 -7.08 -7.26 -5.29
CA ASN A 164 -6.08 -6.42 -4.62
C ASN A 164 -5.08 -5.82 -5.62
N PRO A 165 -4.97 -4.48 -5.74
CA PRO A 165 -4.16 -3.84 -6.79
C PRO A 165 -2.65 -4.08 -6.61
N GLU A 166 -2.16 -4.14 -5.37
CA GLU A 166 -0.76 -4.46 -5.08
C GLU A 166 -0.41 -5.88 -5.52
N ALA A 167 -1.31 -6.84 -5.26
CA ALA A 167 -1.14 -8.21 -5.68
C ALA A 167 -1.24 -8.37 -7.20
N GLN A 168 -2.19 -7.67 -7.84
CA GLN A 168 -2.31 -7.66 -9.32
C GLN A 168 -1.05 -7.11 -9.95
N TYR A 169 -0.51 -6.00 -9.43
CA TYR A 169 0.76 -5.47 -9.88
C TYR A 169 1.91 -6.47 -9.66
N LEU A 170 2.05 -7.02 -8.45
CA LEU A 170 3.14 -7.94 -8.10
C LEU A 170 3.15 -9.21 -8.97
N VAL A 171 1.98 -9.83 -9.15
CA VAL A 171 1.83 -11.03 -9.98
C VAL A 171 2.02 -10.68 -11.45
N GLY A 172 1.45 -9.57 -11.90
CA GLY A 172 1.59 -9.06 -13.26
C GLY A 172 3.05 -8.77 -13.61
N ASP A 173 3.79 -8.16 -12.70
CA ASP A 173 5.22 -7.88 -12.88
C ASP A 173 6.05 -9.16 -13.00
N LYS A 174 5.80 -10.15 -12.13
CA LYS A 174 6.44 -11.46 -12.24
C LYS A 174 6.17 -12.11 -13.59
N LEU A 175 4.93 -12.08 -14.08
CA LEU A 175 4.54 -12.67 -15.36
C LEU A 175 5.18 -11.97 -16.56
N THR A 176 5.28 -10.63 -16.53
CA THR A 176 5.93 -9.87 -17.60
C THR A 176 7.44 -10.05 -17.63
N ASN A 177 8.07 -10.32 -16.48
CA ASN A 177 9.51 -10.56 -16.38
C ASN A 177 9.90 -12.02 -16.72
N LEU A 178 8.95 -12.96 -16.66
CA LEU A 178 9.25 -14.38 -16.87
C LEU A 178 9.63 -14.70 -18.30
N THR A 179 9.27 -13.89 -19.32
CA THR A 179 9.85 -14.13 -20.65
C THR A 179 9.31 -13.34 -21.83
N ILE A 180 10.24 -12.83 -22.57
CA ILE A 180 10.16 -12.64 -24.02
C ILE A 180 9.86 -13.97 -24.77
N ALA A 181 10.13 -15.15 -24.20
CA ALA A 181 9.93 -16.47 -24.82
C ALA A 181 8.49 -17.03 -24.71
N HIS A 182 7.64 -16.47 -23.82
CA HIS A 182 6.27 -16.97 -23.62
C HIS A 182 5.25 -15.83 -23.71
N PRO A 183 4.62 -15.59 -24.88
CA PRO A 183 3.71 -14.46 -25.09
C PRO A 183 2.45 -14.50 -24.24
N GLY A 184 1.98 -15.68 -23.84
CA GLY A 184 0.77 -15.83 -23.01
C GLY A 184 0.91 -15.19 -21.62
N PRO A 185 1.91 -15.58 -20.81
CA PRO A 185 2.16 -14.94 -19.50
C PRO A 185 2.39 -13.44 -19.58
N PHE A 186 3.11 -12.96 -20.61
CA PHE A 186 3.35 -11.54 -20.82
C PHE A 186 2.05 -10.74 -21.02
N ALA A 187 1.15 -11.24 -21.87
CA ALA A 187 -0.14 -10.60 -22.10
C ALA A 187 -0.98 -10.53 -20.81
N ILE A 188 -1.07 -11.65 -20.06
CA ILE A 188 -1.82 -11.72 -18.80
C ILE A 188 -1.19 -10.78 -17.75
N GLY A 189 0.13 -10.71 -17.67
CA GLY A 189 0.83 -9.82 -16.77
C GLY A 189 0.49 -8.35 -17.04
N ASN A 190 0.41 -7.95 -18.30
CA ASN A 190 -0.02 -6.60 -18.69
C ASN A 190 -1.50 -6.33 -18.39
N GLU A 191 -2.39 -7.32 -18.59
CA GLU A 191 -3.80 -7.21 -18.17
C GLU A 191 -3.93 -7.01 -16.64
N MET A 192 -3.13 -7.72 -15.83
CA MET A 192 -3.08 -7.52 -14.38
C MET A 192 -2.57 -6.13 -14.02
N LYS A 193 -1.50 -5.65 -14.67
CA LYS A 193 -0.97 -4.29 -14.46
C LYS A 193 -2.01 -3.23 -14.83
N LYS A 194 -2.71 -3.40 -15.96
CA LYS A 194 -3.82 -2.53 -16.36
C LYS A 194 -4.91 -2.47 -15.29
N CYS A 195 -5.37 -3.63 -14.83
CA CYS A 195 -6.40 -3.72 -13.80
C CYS A 195 -5.96 -3.05 -12.48
N ALA A 196 -4.71 -3.24 -12.05
CA ALA A 196 -4.14 -2.56 -10.88
C ALA A 196 -4.10 -1.03 -11.08
N ALA A 197 -3.68 -0.57 -12.27
CA ALA A 197 -3.62 0.84 -12.63
C ALA A 197 -4.98 1.52 -12.52
N GLU A 198 -6.02 0.89 -13.03
CA GLU A 198 -7.41 1.40 -12.97
C GLU A 198 -7.96 1.49 -11.54
N GLN A 199 -7.35 0.79 -10.59
CA GLN A 199 -7.71 0.78 -9.18
C GLN A 199 -6.86 1.72 -8.30
N GLY A 200 -5.91 2.45 -8.88
CA GLY A 200 -5.12 3.42 -8.12
C GLY A 200 -3.65 3.07 -7.93
N HIS A 201 -3.17 1.99 -8.54
CA HIS A 201 -1.77 1.62 -8.43
C HIS A 201 -0.92 2.43 -9.43
N GLY A 202 -0.34 3.57 -8.97
CA GLY A 202 0.38 4.52 -9.84
C GLY A 202 1.51 3.87 -10.64
N LYS A 203 2.36 3.07 -10.00
CA LYS A 203 3.46 2.38 -10.68
C LYS A 203 2.97 1.41 -11.76
N ALA A 204 1.87 0.69 -11.53
CA ALA A 204 1.29 -0.18 -12.56
C ALA A 204 0.81 0.64 -13.77
N ALA A 205 0.24 1.83 -13.53
CA ALA A 205 -0.20 2.73 -14.59
C ALA A 205 0.98 3.27 -15.41
N VAL A 206 2.10 3.61 -14.78
CA VAL A 206 3.34 4.01 -15.47
C VAL A 206 3.87 2.88 -16.35
N GLU A 207 3.99 1.68 -15.79
CA GLU A 207 4.55 0.54 -16.52
C GLU A 207 3.63 0.10 -17.68
N TYR A 208 2.30 0.14 -17.47
CA TYR A 208 1.37 -0.11 -18.56
C TYR A 208 1.42 0.99 -19.62
N GLY A 209 1.62 2.25 -19.24
CA GLY A 209 1.86 3.35 -20.16
C GLY A 209 3.10 3.12 -21.04
N TYR A 210 4.20 2.64 -20.48
CA TYR A 210 5.38 2.26 -21.24
C TYR A 210 5.13 1.07 -22.18
N HIS A 211 4.35 0.08 -21.73
CA HIS A 211 3.93 -1.01 -22.61
C HIS A 211 3.13 -0.49 -23.81
N MET A 212 2.25 0.51 -23.61
CA MET A 212 1.49 1.13 -24.70
C MET A 212 2.38 1.93 -25.67
N ILE A 213 3.45 2.55 -25.18
CA ILE A 213 4.46 3.17 -26.07
C ILE A 213 5.14 2.09 -26.94
N TYR A 214 5.53 0.97 -26.35
CA TYR A 214 6.12 -0.16 -27.08
C TYR A 214 5.18 -0.72 -28.16
N GLU A 215 3.86 -0.72 -27.89
CA GLU A 215 2.81 -1.10 -28.84
C GLU A 215 2.43 0.01 -29.83
N GLU A 216 3.14 1.13 -29.83
CA GLU A 216 2.87 2.33 -30.66
C GLU A 216 1.45 2.94 -30.42
N LYS A 217 0.84 2.66 -29.27
CA LYS A 217 -0.47 3.17 -28.84
C LYS A 217 -0.33 4.44 -27.98
N LEU A 218 0.24 5.50 -28.56
CA LEU A 218 0.65 6.69 -27.79
C LEU A 218 -0.51 7.39 -27.09
N THR A 219 -1.70 7.43 -27.67
CA THR A 219 -2.89 8.02 -27.02
C THR A 219 -3.27 7.27 -25.75
N GLU A 220 -3.20 5.93 -25.75
CA GLU A 220 -3.47 5.12 -24.59
C GLU A 220 -2.36 5.29 -23.54
N ALA A 221 -1.10 5.34 -23.96
CA ALA A 221 0.04 5.64 -23.08
C ALA A 221 -0.14 6.96 -22.32
N VAL A 222 -0.52 8.03 -23.03
CA VAL A 222 -0.82 9.34 -22.43
C VAL A 222 -1.94 9.24 -21.41
N SER A 223 -3.01 8.49 -21.71
CA SER A 223 -4.13 8.29 -20.79
C SER A 223 -3.70 7.59 -19.50
N PHE A 224 -2.81 6.59 -19.59
CA PHE A 224 -2.29 5.90 -18.41
C PHE A 224 -1.29 6.74 -17.62
N PHE A 225 -0.48 7.57 -18.25
CA PHE A 225 0.35 8.54 -17.52
C PHE A 225 -0.51 9.61 -16.83
N GLN A 226 -1.62 10.04 -17.47
CA GLN A 226 -2.58 10.93 -16.81
C GLN A 226 -3.19 10.25 -15.57
N LEU A 227 -3.59 9.00 -15.70
CA LEU A 227 -4.11 8.21 -14.59
C LEU A 227 -3.08 8.02 -13.47
N ALA A 228 -1.83 7.67 -13.82
CA ALA A 228 -0.75 7.52 -12.85
C ALA A 228 -0.46 8.83 -12.09
N THR A 229 -0.49 9.96 -12.80
CA THR A 229 -0.33 11.28 -12.17
C THR A 229 -1.46 11.58 -11.17
N LYS A 230 -2.71 11.22 -11.49
CA LYS A 230 -3.84 11.34 -10.53
C LYS A 230 -3.58 10.55 -9.26
N TRP A 231 -2.97 9.36 -9.38
CA TRP A 231 -2.64 8.49 -8.26
C TRP A 231 -1.36 8.89 -7.52
N GLY A 232 -0.73 10.00 -7.93
CA GLY A 232 0.41 10.57 -7.23
C GLY A 232 1.78 10.09 -7.71
N ASP A 233 1.88 9.51 -8.91
CA ASP A 233 3.16 9.09 -9.46
C ASP A 233 3.90 10.28 -10.12
N PRO A 234 5.06 10.71 -9.58
CA PRO A 234 5.81 11.83 -10.12
C PRO A 234 6.46 11.51 -11.47
N THR A 235 6.77 10.24 -11.74
CA THR A 235 7.38 9.82 -13.02
C THR A 235 6.41 10.02 -14.17
N ALA A 236 5.13 9.73 -13.94
CA ALA A 236 4.09 9.96 -14.93
C ALA A 236 3.91 11.45 -15.25
N ALA A 237 3.89 12.30 -14.22
CA ALA A 237 3.82 13.75 -14.40
C ALA A 237 5.04 14.28 -15.17
N LEU A 238 6.24 13.77 -14.89
CA LEU A 238 7.46 14.08 -15.62
C LEU A 238 7.36 13.68 -17.09
N ASN A 239 6.89 12.46 -17.38
CA ASN A 239 6.74 11.96 -18.74
C ASN A 239 5.77 12.84 -19.56
N LEU A 240 4.63 13.23 -18.97
CA LEU A 240 3.68 14.13 -19.62
C LEU A 240 4.27 15.53 -19.82
N GLY A 241 4.93 16.08 -18.81
CA GLY A 241 5.63 17.35 -18.92
C GLY A 241 6.65 17.36 -20.06
N ASN A 242 7.47 16.32 -20.14
CA ASN A 242 8.44 16.16 -21.21
C ASN A 242 7.77 15.97 -22.58
N GLY A 243 6.66 15.23 -22.65
CA GLY A 243 5.90 14.99 -23.88
C GLY A 243 5.26 16.25 -24.46
N PHE A 244 4.87 17.20 -23.59
CA PHE A 244 4.40 18.53 -24.03
C PHE A 244 5.53 19.52 -24.30
N GLY A 245 6.75 19.17 -23.94
CA GLY A 245 7.93 19.98 -24.22
C GLY A 245 8.38 19.92 -25.67
N ARG A 246 9.43 20.69 -25.98
CA ARG A 246 10.04 20.68 -27.32
C ARG A 246 10.70 19.33 -27.58
N ILE A 247 10.24 18.64 -28.62
CA ILE A 247 10.85 17.39 -29.08
C ILE A 247 12.01 17.74 -30.05
N THR A 248 13.19 17.18 -29.76
CA THR A 248 14.42 17.29 -30.58
C THR A 248 14.87 15.89 -30.98
N THR A 249 15.80 15.79 -31.95
CA THR A 249 16.39 14.50 -32.32
C THR A 249 17.03 13.76 -31.16
N GLU A 250 17.55 14.49 -30.17
CA GLU A 250 18.24 13.92 -29.01
C GLU A 250 17.28 13.34 -27.96
N ASN A 251 16.08 13.95 -27.79
CA ASN A 251 15.11 13.54 -26.79
C ASN A 251 13.91 12.75 -27.35
N LYS A 252 13.77 12.65 -28.67
CA LYS A 252 12.62 12.06 -29.36
C LYS A 252 12.31 10.66 -28.84
N GLN A 253 13.30 9.78 -28.79
CA GLN A 253 13.09 8.39 -28.37
C GLN A 253 12.50 8.27 -26.96
N ARG A 254 12.74 9.26 -26.10
CA ARG A 254 12.37 9.24 -24.68
C ARG A 254 11.08 10.00 -24.39
N ASN A 255 10.84 11.10 -25.11
CA ASN A 255 9.83 12.09 -24.78
C ASN A 255 8.70 12.19 -25.82
N ASP A 256 8.83 11.56 -26.98
CA ASP A 256 7.80 11.64 -28.01
C ASP A 256 6.60 10.77 -27.67
N LEU A 257 5.55 11.42 -27.16
CA LEU A 257 4.24 10.82 -26.85
C LEU A 257 3.19 11.17 -27.94
N GLY A 258 3.61 11.68 -29.12
CA GLY A 258 2.71 12.13 -30.15
C GLY A 258 1.93 13.40 -29.78
N LEU A 259 2.36 14.13 -28.75
CA LEU A 259 1.72 15.36 -28.29
C LEU A 259 2.29 16.59 -29.01
N GLN A 260 1.44 17.58 -29.24
CA GLN A 260 1.88 18.88 -29.71
C GLN A 260 2.51 19.67 -28.55
N GLN A 261 3.57 20.44 -28.86
CA GLN A 261 4.22 21.30 -27.88
C GLN A 261 3.20 22.27 -27.25
N ASP A 262 3.20 22.32 -25.91
CA ASP A 262 2.35 23.19 -25.11
C ASP A 262 3.10 23.56 -23.82
N ASP A 263 3.73 24.73 -23.83
CA ASP A 263 4.63 25.19 -22.76
C ASP A 263 3.89 25.33 -21.41
N GLU A 264 2.58 25.70 -21.45
CA GLU A 264 1.81 25.83 -20.21
C GLU A 264 1.41 24.46 -19.64
N ARG A 265 1.06 23.47 -20.46
CA ARG A 265 0.86 22.09 -20.00
C ARG A 265 2.15 21.52 -19.45
N GLN A 266 3.27 21.69 -20.14
CA GLN A 266 4.59 21.27 -19.65
C GLN A 266 4.85 21.86 -18.27
N ARG A 267 4.70 23.19 -18.10
CA ARG A 267 4.92 23.88 -16.83
C ARG A 267 4.05 23.31 -15.71
N ARG A 268 2.76 23.07 -15.96
CA ARG A 268 1.81 22.52 -14.96
C ARG A 268 2.22 21.11 -14.53
N TYR A 269 2.49 20.21 -15.45
CA TYR A 269 2.94 18.86 -15.09
C TYR A 269 4.24 18.86 -14.30
N LEU A 270 5.20 19.70 -14.64
CA LEU A 270 6.47 19.80 -13.90
C LEU A 270 6.27 20.37 -12.49
N LEU A 271 5.37 21.32 -12.29
CA LEU A 271 4.99 21.80 -10.95
C LEU A 271 4.32 20.68 -10.14
N ILE A 272 3.39 19.94 -10.72
CA ILE A 272 2.74 18.79 -10.10
C ILE A 272 3.77 17.72 -9.74
N MET A 273 4.66 17.37 -10.66
CA MET A 273 5.78 16.44 -10.43
C MET A 273 6.61 16.85 -9.21
N GLY A 274 6.96 18.15 -9.09
CA GLY A 274 7.68 18.67 -7.94
C GLY A 274 6.95 18.40 -6.63
N VAL A 275 5.67 18.73 -6.53
CA VAL A 275 4.87 18.46 -5.32
C VAL A 275 4.79 16.96 -5.01
N LEU A 276 4.52 16.13 -6.02
CA LEU A 276 4.43 14.67 -5.84
C LEU A 276 5.75 14.06 -5.36
N SER A 277 6.89 14.61 -5.80
CA SER A 277 8.22 14.17 -5.38
C SER A 277 8.56 14.64 -3.97
N ASP A 278 8.36 15.93 -3.68
CA ASP A 278 8.76 16.56 -2.43
C ASP A 278 7.97 16.00 -1.24
N TYR A 279 6.70 15.66 -1.46
CA TYR A 279 5.80 15.10 -0.44
C TYR A 279 5.53 13.61 -0.61
N SER A 280 6.39 12.87 -1.32
CA SER A 280 6.21 11.42 -1.58
C SER A 280 5.99 10.59 -0.31
N TYR A 281 6.57 10.98 0.82
CA TYR A 281 6.39 10.37 2.14
C TYR A 281 4.96 10.45 2.68
N ALA A 282 4.17 11.44 2.21
CA ALA A 282 2.78 11.69 2.62
C ALA A 282 1.73 11.19 1.60
N HIS A 283 2.19 10.52 0.53
CA HIS A 283 1.36 9.94 -0.52
C HIS A 283 0.36 10.94 -1.14
N PRO A 284 0.83 12.05 -1.74
CA PRO A 284 -0.02 13.00 -2.43
C PRO A 284 -0.74 12.36 -3.62
N SER A 285 -1.90 12.92 -3.98
CA SER A 285 -2.66 12.52 -5.18
C SER A 285 -3.30 13.76 -5.82
N VAL A 286 -3.70 13.65 -7.08
CA VAL A 286 -4.26 14.75 -7.86
C VAL A 286 -5.54 14.29 -8.57
N PRO A 287 -6.60 13.92 -7.84
CA PRO A 287 -7.84 13.45 -8.45
C PRO A 287 -8.47 14.46 -9.41
N GLU A 288 -8.25 15.76 -9.15
CA GLU A 288 -8.73 16.88 -9.97
C GLU A 288 -7.85 17.19 -11.20
N LEU A 289 -6.91 16.31 -11.57
CA LEU A 289 -5.94 16.57 -12.64
C LEU A 289 -6.59 16.97 -13.97
N ASP A 290 -7.69 16.32 -14.35
CA ASP A 290 -8.41 16.64 -15.60
C ASP A 290 -9.08 18.02 -15.54
N GLU A 291 -9.32 18.56 -14.34
CA GLU A 291 -9.87 19.89 -14.16
C GLU A 291 -8.81 20.99 -14.25
N ILE A 292 -7.56 20.68 -13.89
CA ILE A 292 -6.45 21.65 -13.86
C ILE A 292 -5.50 21.52 -15.05
N VAL A 293 -5.32 20.29 -15.59
CA VAL A 293 -4.50 20.02 -16.79
C VAL A 293 -5.20 18.99 -17.68
N PRO A 294 -6.36 19.33 -18.26
CA PRO A 294 -7.04 18.46 -19.21
C PRO A 294 -6.17 18.18 -20.43
N LEU A 295 -6.26 16.95 -20.96
CA LEU A 295 -5.56 16.59 -22.18
C LEU A 295 -6.16 17.33 -23.41
N PRO A 296 -5.37 17.60 -24.48
CA PRO A 296 -5.90 18.12 -25.72
C PRO A 296 -7.03 17.23 -26.29
N PRO A 297 -8.02 17.80 -26.99
CA PRO A 297 -8.11 19.19 -27.46
C PRO A 297 -8.72 20.19 -26.45
N ALA A 298 -8.97 19.78 -25.19
CA ALA A 298 -9.56 20.67 -24.19
C ALA A 298 -8.64 21.87 -23.91
N LYS A 299 -9.24 23.04 -23.67
CA LYS A 299 -8.49 24.25 -23.30
C LYS A 299 -8.09 24.21 -21.82
N LEU A 300 -6.91 24.74 -21.52
CA LEU A 300 -6.47 24.89 -20.13
C LEU A 300 -7.30 25.94 -19.40
N PRO A 301 -7.91 25.60 -18.25
CA PRO A 301 -8.57 26.60 -17.40
C PRO A 301 -7.53 27.44 -16.64
N PRO A 302 -7.93 28.57 -16.03
CA PRO A 302 -7.10 29.25 -15.04
C PRO A 302 -6.71 28.29 -13.89
N TRP A 303 -5.47 28.38 -13.39
CA TRP A 303 -4.98 27.59 -12.27
C TRP A 303 -3.98 28.39 -11.45
N ASP A 304 -4.09 28.32 -10.13
CA ASP A 304 -3.25 29.06 -9.18
C ASP A 304 -1.87 28.41 -8.93
N GLY A 305 -1.60 27.26 -9.57
CA GLY A 305 -0.31 26.56 -9.43
C GLY A 305 -0.24 25.58 -8.25
N LYS A 306 -1.34 25.40 -7.49
CA LYS A 306 -1.40 24.46 -6.37
C LYS A 306 -2.45 23.38 -6.61
N ILE A 307 -2.08 22.12 -6.36
CA ILE A 307 -3.03 21.00 -6.32
C ILE A 307 -3.83 21.03 -5.01
N GLN A 308 -5.04 20.46 -5.01
CA GLN A 308 -5.91 20.47 -3.84
C GLN A 308 -5.28 19.76 -2.65
N TRP A 309 -4.59 18.64 -2.89
CA TRP A 309 -3.87 17.92 -1.84
C TRP A 309 -2.88 18.84 -1.07
N LEU A 310 -2.12 19.68 -1.78
CA LEU A 310 -1.18 20.60 -1.15
C LEU A 310 -1.90 21.67 -0.30
N LYS A 311 -3.01 22.21 -0.81
CA LYS A 311 -3.84 23.17 -0.04
C LYS A 311 -4.38 22.55 1.25
N ASP A 312 -4.87 21.31 1.18
CA ASP A 312 -5.41 20.58 2.34
C ASP A 312 -4.29 20.20 3.32
N HIS A 313 -3.10 19.87 2.81
CA HIS A 313 -1.93 19.57 3.62
C HIS A 313 -1.44 20.81 4.39
N GLU A 314 -1.30 21.95 3.70
CA GLU A 314 -0.92 23.24 4.32
C GLU A 314 -1.98 23.72 5.33
N ALA A 315 -3.26 23.55 5.03
CA ALA A 315 -4.35 23.93 5.94
C ALA A 315 -4.43 23.05 7.19
N ASN A 316 -4.03 21.80 7.10
CA ASN A 316 -3.99 20.77 8.15
C ASN A 316 -5.22 20.76 9.07
N ILE A 317 -6.41 20.84 8.49
CA ILE A 317 -7.66 20.91 9.25
C ILE A 317 -7.94 19.56 9.90
N ALA A 318 -8.02 19.55 11.24
CA ALA A 318 -8.37 18.35 11.99
C ALA A 318 -9.82 17.92 11.73
N PRO A 319 -10.09 16.61 11.48
CA PRO A 319 -11.44 16.11 11.52
C PRO A 319 -12.03 16.20 12.93
N PRO A 320 -13.35 16.15 13.11
CA PRO A 320 -13.96 16.18 14.44
C PRO A 320 -13.39 15.11 15.36
N LYS A 321 -12.85 15.51 16.51
CA LYS A 321 -12.31 14.57 17.50
C LYS A 321 -13.45 13.71 18.07
N PRO A 322 -13.31 12.37 18.09
CA PRO A 322 -14.26 11.48 18.73
C PRO A 322 -14.39 11.80 20.22
N SER A 323 -15.63 11.82 20.75
CA SER A 323 -15.85 12.09 22.17
C SER A 323 -15.44 10.89 23.04
N GLU A 324 -15.05 11.15 24.27
CA GLU A 324 -14.73 10.07 25.23
C GLU A 324 -15.93 9.14 25.47
N ALA A 325 -17.15 9.68 25.51
CA ALA A 325 -18.36 8.88 25.61
C ALA A 325 -18.54 7.90 24.44
N LEU A 326 -18.20 8.32 23.22
CA LEU A 326 -18.21 7.44 22.04
C LEU A 326 -17.16 6.33 22.17
N LEU A 327 -15.94 6.68 22.56
CA LEU A 327 -14.84 5.72 22.73
C LEU A 327 -15.18 4.66 23.80
N GLU A 328 -15.71 5.11 24.96
CA GLU A 328 -16.15 4.19 26.02
C GLU A 328 -17.25 3.25 25.55
N LYS A 329 -18.27 3.79 24.88
CA LYS A 329 -19.38 3.00 24.33
C LYS A 329 -18.85 1.92 23.38
N LEU A 330 -18.02 2.30 22.41
CA LEU A 330 -17.52 1.39 21.39
C LEU A 330 -16.55 0.35 21.97
N ALA A 331 -15.63 0.75 22.85
CA ALA A 331 -14.69 -0.16 23.49
C ALA A 331 -15.41 -1.19 24.36
N LYS A 332 -16.31 -0.77 25.26
CA LYS A 332 -17.08 -1.65 26.14
C LYS A 332 -17.92 -2.68 25.35
N ALA A 333 -18.54 -2.25 24.24
CA ALA A 333 -19.35 -3.15 23.40
C ALA A 333 -18.52 -4.26 22.72
N LYS A 334 -17.19 -4.08 22.62
CA LYS A 334 -16.25 -5.07 22.06
C LYS A 334 -15.36 -5.74 23.11
N GLY A 335 -15.62 -5.54 24.42
CA GLY A 335 -14.82 -6.12 25.50
C GLY A 335 -13.40 -5.56 25.56
N LEU A 336 -13.22 -4.31 25.14
CA LEU A 336 -11.93 -3.62 25.17
C LEU A 336 -11.86 -2.65 26.35
N ASP A 337 -10.63 -2.40 26.83
CA ASP A 337 -10.36 -1.32 27.77
C ASP A 337 -10.63 0.04 27.11
N PRO A 338 -11.52 0.86 27.66
CA PRO A 338 -11.86 2.15 27.05
C PRO A 338 -10.70 3.16 27.00
N LYS A 339 -9.68 3.02 27.84
CA LYS A 339 -8.54 3.95 27.89
C LYS A 339 -7.46 3.63 26.87
N THR A 340 -7.28 2.34 26.59
CA THR A 340 -6.18 1.86 25.73
C THR A 340 -6.67 1.25 24.42
N GLY A 341 -7.93 0.83 24.34
CA GLY A 341 -8.46 0.06 23.22
C GLY A 341 -7.99 -1.40 23.19
N ARG A 342 -7.20 -1.85 24.17
CA ARG A 342 -6.64 -3.21 24.25
C ARG A 342 -7.70 -4.18 24.78
N PRO A 343 -7.57 -5.50 24.52
CA PRO A 343 -8.39 -6.51 25.16
C PRO A 343 -8.30 -6.41 26.68
N LEU A 344 -9.43 -6.61 27.39
CA LEU A 344 -9.42 -6.60 28.85
C LEU A 344 -8.51 -7.72 29.38
N GLY A 345 -7.62 -7.39 30.33
CA GLY A 345 -6.66 -8.33 30.93
C GLY A 345 -5.31 -8.45 30.19
N ALA A 346 -5.13 -7.74 29.09
CA ALA A 346 -3.87 -7.79 28.32
C ALA A 346 -2.65 -7.20 29.06
N GLU A 347 -2.85 -6.41 30.11
CA GLU A 347 -1.76 -5.74 30.85
C GLU A 347 -1.11 -6.60 31.94
N HIS A 348 -1.59 -7.84 32.15
CA HIS A 348 -1.14 -8.73 33.25
C HIS A 348 -0.50 -10.03 32.76
N SER A 349 -0.20 -10.17 31.48
CA SER A 349 0.43 -11.37 30.93
C SER A 349 1.86 -11.12 30.43
#